data_545224e5268e3d370cb67ef49affa84c
#
_entry.id   545224e5268e3d370cb67ef49affa84c
#
_cell.length_a   1.000
_cell.length_b   1.000
_cell.length_c   1.000
_cell.angle_alpha   90.00
_cell.angle_beta   90.00
_cell.angle_gamma   90.00
#
_symmetry.space_group_name_H-M   'P 1'
#
loop_
_entity.id
_entity.type
_entity.pdbx_description
1 polymer ?
#
loop_
_entity_poly.entity_id
_entity_poly.type
_entity_poly.pdbx_seq_one_letter_code
_entity_poly.pdbx_strand_id
1 'polypeptide(L)'
;MKNEKSSIQSTCAALGIFLLLLAAVIVYLAMYSKSNEKVNYVQNRKTPTTQSLAFRAPSFWVDTKQEMDMTKYLQRDGIEEKDVVWTCDSNQVIVGSNGHIVVNDYGVTCNLTAKSRTDKSVSSTCQIQTRSKQDDLLYSVRNLNGQSPDSSKEN
;
A
#
# COMPACT_ATOMS: atom_id res chain seq x y z
N MET A 1 77.67 -34.17 -2.92
CA MET A 1 76.57 -34.04 -1.97
C MET A 1 76.43 -32.59 -1.46
N LYS A 2 76.39 -31.55 -2.30
CA LYS A 2 76.30 -30.14 -1.84
C LYS A 2 75.10 -29.39 -2.42
N ASN A 3 74.36 -29.98 -3.37
CA ASN A 3 73.20 -29.28 -4.03
C ASN A 3 71.83 -29.61 -3.52
N GLU A 4 71.60 -30.63 -2.68
CA GLU A 4 70.30 -30.99 -2.16
C GLU A 4 69.85 -30.08 -1.00
N LYS A 5 70.75 -29.58 -0.17
CA LYS A 5 70.33 -28.71 0.96
C LYS A 5 69.82 -27.34 0.55
N SER A 6 70.27 -26.79 -0.57
CA SER A 6 69.79 -25.47 -1.05
C SER A 6 68.44 -25.55 -1.70
N SER A 7 68.03 -26.66 -2.28
CA SER A 7 66.71 -26.88 -2.89
C SER A 7 65.60 -26.99 -1.81
N ILE A 8 65.88 -27.68 -0.73
CA ILE A 8 64.90 -27.87 0.38
C ILE A 8 64.66 -26.56 1.12
N GLN A 9 65.71 -25.73 1.32
CA GLN A 9 65.52 -24.41 1.96
C GLN A 9 64.69 -23.44 1.10
N SER A 10 64.86 -23.47 -0.23
CA SER A 10 64.12 -22.63 -1.15
C SER A 10 62.59 -23.01 -1.21
N THR A 11 62.30 -24.32 -1.18
CA THR A 11 60.93 -24.81 -1.20
C THR A 11 60.18 -24.53 0.12
N CYS A 12 60.85 -24.63 1.26
CA CYS A 12 60.27 -24.27 2.55
C CYS A 12 59.97 -22.78 2.67
N ALA A 13 60.83 -21.91 2.15
CA ALA A 13 60.60 -20.47 2.13
C ALA A 13 59.42 -20.09 1.23
N ALA A 14 59.30 -20.70 0.05
CA ALA A 14 58.18 -20.49 -0.86
C ALA A 14 56.81 -20.95 -0.26
N LEU A 15 56.79 -22.10 0.42
CA LEU A 15 55.61 -22.60 1.13
C LEU A 15 55.19 -21.67 2.27
N GLY A 16 56.16 -21.13 3.03
CA GLY A 16 55.85 -20.18 4.11
C GLY A 16 55.24 -18.88 3.60
N ILE A 17 55.73 -18.32 2.50
CA ILE A 17 55.16 -17.13 1.88
C ILE A 17 53.76 -17.39 1.36
N PHE A 18 53.53 -18.55 0.73
CA PHE A 18 52.19 -18.93 0.25
C PHE A 18 51.15 -19.04 1.36
N LEU A 19 51.53 -19.66 2.49
CA LEU A 19 50.64 -19.76 3.67
C LEU A 19 50.32 -18.40 4.28
N LEU A 20 51.28 -17.48 4.33
CA LEU A 20 51.02 -16.10 4.81
C LEU A 20 50.07 -15.33 3.90
N LEU A 21 50.23 -15.46 2.57
CA LEU A 21 49.30 -14.84 1.61
C LEU A 21 47.89 -15.42 1.73
N LEU A 22 47.77 -16.73 1.91
CA LEU A 22 46.50 -17.39 2.11
C LEU A 22 45.79 -16.92 3.39
N ALA A 23 46.53 -16.79 4.48
CA ALA A 23 46.00 -16.25 5.75
C ALA A 23 45.56 -14.79 5.58
N ALA A 24 46.31 -13.97 4.87
CA ALA A 24 45.93 -12.57 4.59
C ALA A 24 44.62 -12.48 3.77
N VAL A 25 44.44 -13.34 2.78
CA VAL A 25 43.20 -13.41 1.98
C VAL A 25 42.00 -13.83 2.85
N ILE A 26 42.17 -14.80 3.74
CA ILE A 26 41.11 -15.25 4.63
C ILE A 26 40.67 -14.12 5.59
N VAL A 27 41.64 -13.39 6.16
CA VAL A 27 41.35 -12.23 7.03
C VAL A 27 40.65 -11.11 6.24
N TYR A 28 41.10 -10.85 5.03
CA TYR A 28 40.46 -9.86 4.15
C TYR A 28 39.01 -10.22 3.84
N LEU A 29 38.75 -11.48 3.45
CA LEU A 29 37.40 -11.98 3.18
C LEU A 29 36.53 -11.93 4.42
N ALA A 30 37.05 -12.25 5.61
CA ALA A 30 36.31 -12.16 6.87
C ALA A 30 35.97 -10.71 7.23
N MET A 31 36.86 -9.77 7.00
CA MET A 31 36.58 -8.33 7.20
C MET A 31 35.59 -7.79 6.19
N TYR A 32 35.67 -8.23 4.93
CA TYR A 32 34.75 -7.83 3.87
C TYR A 32 33.34 -8.38 4.13
N SER A 33 33.21 -9.62 4.61
CA SER A 33 31.95 -10.24 5.01
C SER A 33 31.28 -9.48 6.17
N LYS A 34 32.05 -9.11 7.21
CA LYS A 34 31.52 -8.30 8.32
C LYS A 34 31.10 -6.90 7.89
N SER A 35 31.78 -6.29 6.92
CA SER A 35 31.42 -4.98 6.38
C SER A 35 30.09 -5.04 5.62
N ASN A 36 29.87 -6.07 4.81
CA ASN A 36 28.62 -6.27 4.07
C ASN A 36 27.43 -6.63 4.97
N GLU A 37 27.67 -7.32 6.09
CA GLU A 37 26.62 -7.62 7.05
C GLU A 37 26.07 -6.34 7.73
N LYS A 38 26.96 -5.38 8.06
CA LYS A 38 26.52 -4.08 8.59
C LYS A 38 25.73 -3.24 7.57
N VAL A 39 26.07 -3.31 6.29
CA VAL A 39 25.33 -2.60 5.23
C VAL A 39 23.94 -3.19 5.04
N ASN A 40 23.77 -4.50 5.13
CA ASN A 40 22.47 -5.16 5.03
C ASN A 40 21.54 -4.86 6.22
N TYR A 41 22.07 -4.65 7.43
CA TYR A 41 21.27 -4.24 8.58
C TYR A 41 20.74 -2.80 8.48
N VAL A 42 21.38 -1.92 7.74
CA VAL A 42 20.93 -0.54 7.54
C VAL A 42 19.85 -0.45 6.47
N GLN A 43 19.85 -1.33 5.46
CA GLN A 43 18.83 -1.33 4.41
C GLN A 43 17.49 -1.98 4.84
N ASN A 44 17.44 -2.74 5.94
CA ASN A 44 16.21 -3.35 6.43
C ASN A 44 15.53 -2.60 7.60
N ARG A 45 15.99 -1.39 7.93
CA ARG A 45 15.11 -0.46 8.63
C ARG A 45 14.07 0.03 7.62
N LYS A 46 12.96 -0.71 7.49
CA LYS A 46 11.69 -0.11 7.07
C LYS A 46 11.53 1.13 7.95
N THR A 47 11.79 2.31 7.41
CA THR A 47 11.22 3.54 7.94
C THR A 47 9.77 3.19 8.25
N PRO A 48 9.25 3.45 9.46
CA PRO A 48 7.85 3.22 9.72
C PRO A 48 7.10 4.07 8.70
N THR A 49 6.60 3.42 7.63
CA THR A 49 5.76 4.07 6.65
C THR A 49 4.51 4.39 7.42
N THR A 50 4.28 5.66 7.70
CA THR A 50 3.06 6.11 8.34
C THR A 50 1.91 5.69 7.45
N GLN A 51 1.17 4.67 7.88
CA GLN A 51 0.00 4.22 7.14
C GLN A 51 -1.13 5.21 7.35
N SER A 52 -1.82 5.58 6.30
CA SER A 52 -3.01 6.41 6.39
C SER A 52 -4.09 6.03 5.38
N LEU A 53 -5.33 6.27 5.76
CA LEU A 53 -6.52 6.19 4.92
C LEU A 53 -7.29 7.49 5.08
N ALA A 54 -7.74 8.08 3.97
CA ALA A 54 -8.58 9.26 3.99
C ALA A 54 -9.53 9.28 2.80
N PHE A 55 -10.83 9.42 3.03
CA PHE A 55 -11.76 9.73 1.94
C PHE A 55 -11.56 11.18 1.49
N ARG A 56 -11.67 11.42 0.17
CA ARG A 56 -11.53 12.76 -0.43
C ARG A 56 -12.66 13.70 -0.07
N ALA A 57 -13.80 13.16 0.36
CA ALA A 57 -14.95 13.92 0.82
C ALA A 57 -15.61 13.22 2.01
N PRO A 58 -16.30 13.97 2.90
CA PRO A 58 -17.00 13.40 4.04
C PRO A 58 -18.29 12.67 3.64
N SER A 59 -18.85 12.97 2.45
CA SER A 59 -20.06 12.32 1.95
C SER A 59 -20.06 12.17 0.43
N PHE A 60 -20.80 11.17 -0.06
CA PHE A 60 -20.96 10.87 -1.48
C PHE A 60 -22.43 10.56 -1.79
N TRP A 61 -22.89 11.12 -2.91
CA TRP A 61 -24.18 10.75 -3.50
C TRP A 61 -23.96 9.58 -4.45
N VAL A 62 -24.77 8.54 -4.28
CA VAL A 62 -24.71 7.31 -5.07
C VAL A 62 -26.06 7.09 -5.74
N ASP A 63 -26.04 6.75 -7.01
CA ASP A 63 -27.27 6.41 -7.72
C ASP A 63 -27.76 5.02 -7.30
N THR A 64 -29.07 4.90 -7.04
CA THR A 64 -29.68 3.65 -6.61
C THR A 64 -29.54 2.56 -7.68
N LYS A 65 -29.15 1.37 -7.26
CA LYS A 65 -28.94 0.17 -8.12
C LYS A 65 -27.80 0.30 -9.11
N GLN A 66 -26.96 1.33 -9.00
CA GLN A 66 -25.71 1.44 -9.76
C GLN A 66 -24.52 1.07 -8.88
N GLU A 67 -23.52 0.46 -9.52
CA GLU A 67 -22.26 0.14 -8.85
C GLU A 67 -21.35 1.37 -8.84
N MET A 68 -20.79 1.67 -7.67
CA MET A 68 -19.83 2.74 -7.50
C MET A 68 -18.54 2.21 -6.92
N ASP A 69 -17.41 2.55 -7.56
CA ASP A 69 -16.07 2.19 -7.11
C ASP A 69 -15.54 3.23 -6.12
N MET A 70 -15.57 2.90 -4.83
CA MET A 70 -15.13 3.78 -3.75
C MET A 70 -13.61 3.85 -3.61
N THR A 71 -12.85 2.95 -4.25
CA THR A 71 -11.37 3.00 -4.21
C THR A 71 -10.83 4.26 -4.87
N LYS A 72 -11.53 4.80 -5.87
CA LYS A 72 -11.19 6.05 -6.55
C LYS A 72 -11.25 7.29 -5.65
N TYR A 73 -12.02 7.21 -4.58
CA TYR A 73 -12.26 8.30 -3.64
C TYR A 73 -11.49 8.13 -2.32
N LEU A 74 -10.78 7.00 -2.16
CA LEU A 74 -9.96 6.71 -0.98
C LEU A 74 -8.49 6.99 -1.28
N GLN A 75 -7.90 7.95 -0.58
CA GLN A 75 -6.45 8.14 -0.55
C GLN A 75 -5.84 7.10 0.38
N ARG A 76 -4.78 6.47 -0.06
CA ARG A 76 -4.06 5.42 0.67
C ARG A 76 -2.57 5.75 0.67
N ASP A 77 -1.98 5.78 1.84
CA ASP A 77 -0.54 5.94 2.00
C ASP A 77 0.01 4.75 2.78
N GLY A 78 0.99 4.05 2.22
CA GLY A 78 1.59 2.86 2.82
C GLY A 78 0.66 1.65 2.97
N ILE A 79 -0.52 1.61 2.30
CA ILE A 79 -1.49 0.53 2.35
C ILE A 79 -1.84 0.06 0.94
N GLU A 80 -1.67 -1.23 0.66
CA GLU A 80 -2.10 -1.82 -0.60
C GLU A 80 -3.63 -1.98 -0.65
N GLU A 81 -4.22 -1.95 -1.84
CA GLU A 81 -5.67 -2.07 -2.02
C GLU A 81 -6.25 -3.35 -1.44
N LYS A 82 -5.56 -4.48 -1.61
CA LYS A 82 -5.95 -5.78 -1.05
C LYS A 82 -5.98 -5.82 0.48
N ASP A 83 -5.30 -4.87 1.14
CA ASP A 83 -5.21 -4.76 2.59
C ASP A 83 -6.23 -3.77 3.17
N VAL A 84 -7.13 -3.24 2.35
CA VAL A 84 -8.26 -2.44 2.80
C VAL A 84 -9.48 -3.35 3.04
N VAL A 85 -10.05 -3.25 4.22
CA VAL A 85 -11.31 -3.91 4.60
C VAL A 85 -12.42 -2.88 4.58
N TRP A 86 -13.48 -3.18 3.84
CA TRP A 86 -14.63 -2.32 3.66
C TRP A 86 -15.82 -2.81 4.48
N THR A 87 -16.50 -1.90 5.16
CA THR A 87 -17.70 -2.20 5.94
C THR A 87 -18.70 -1.05 5.86
N CYS A 88 -19.99 -1.37 5.92
CA CYS A 88 -21.06 -0.38 6.01
C CYS A 88 -21.96 -0.71 7.21
N ASP A 89 -22.51 0.32 7.84
CA ASP A 89 -23.44 0.18 8.98
C ASP A 89 -24.88 -0.08 8.55
N SER A 90 -25.15 -0.20 7.25
CA SER A 90 -26.48 -0.49 6.70
C SER A 90 -26.47 -1.77 5.86
N ASN A 91 -27.49 -2.58 6.02
CA ASN A 91 -27.75 -3.78 5.21
C ASN A 91 -28.37 -3.46 3.82
N GLN A 92 -28.78 -2.20 3.59
CA GLN A 92 -29.28 -1.72 2.29
C GLN A 92 -28.14 -1.43 1.30
N VAL A 93 -26.89 -1.50 1.77
CA VAL A 93 -25.68 -1.30 0.97
C VAL A 93 -24.92 -2.61 0.87
N ILE A 94 -24.76 -3.11 -0.35
CA ILE A 94 -23.88 -4.24 -0.64
C ILE A 94 -22.47 -3.68 -0.80
N VAL A 95 -21.54 -4.19 -0.03
CA VAL A 95 -20.11 -3.77 -0.07
C VAL A 95 -19.25 -4.94 -0.51
N GLY A 96 -18.61 -4.78 -1.66
CA GLY A 96 -17.62 -5.74 -2.17
C GLY A 96 -16.28 -5.61 -1.45
N SER A 97 -15.54 -6.70 -1.36
CA SER A 97 -14.18 -6.71 -0.79
C SER A 97 -13.18 -5.85 -1.59
N ASN A 98 -13.49 -5.54 -2.84
CA ASN A 98 -12.75 -4.66 -3.75
C ASN A 98 -13.12 -3.18 -3.61
N GLY A 99 -13.98 -2.80 -2.65
CA GLY A 99 -14.40 -1.42 -2.43
C GLY A 99 -15.51 -0.92 -3.36
N HIS A 100 -16.11 -1.81 -4.16
CA HIS A 100 -17.31 -1.48 -4.93
C HIS A 100 -18.54 -1.58 -4.05
N ILE A 101 -19.45 -0.63 -4.20
CA ILE A 101 -20.71 -0.59 -3.44
C ILE A 101 -21.91 -0.53 -4.39
N VAL A 102 -23.02 -1.12 -3.96
CA VAL A 102 -24.33 -0.98 -4.59
C VAL A 102 -25.34 -0.66 -3.51
N VAL A 103 -26.09 0.42 -3.69
CA VAL A 103 -27.19 0.79 -2.80
C VAL A 103 -28.51 0.41 -3.46
N ASN A 104 -29.29 -0.46 -2.83
CA ASN A 104 -30.50 -1.02 -3.44
C ASN A 104 -31.73 -0.15 -3.31
N ASP A 105 -31.76 0.73 -2.30
CA ASP A 105 -32.95 1.51 -1.93
C ASP A 105 -32.72 3.02 -2.07
N TYR A 106 -33.82 3.75 -2.20
CA TYR A 106 -33.88 5.20 -2.21
C TYR A 106 -33.87 5.77 -0.79
N GLY A 107 -33.32 6.98 -0.63
CA GLY A 107 -33.34 7.71 0.65
C GLY A 107 -32.47 7.05 1.72
N VAL A 108 -31.50 6.24 1.32
CA VAL A 108 -30.54 5.61 2.22
C VAL A 108 -29.49 6.62 2.64
N THR A 109 -29.20 6.63 3.94
CA THR A 109 -28.04 7.34 4.50
C THR A 109 -27.32 6.38 5.43
N CYS A 110 -26.04 6.13 5.19
CA CYS A 110 -25.25 5.21 5.99
C CYS A 110 -23.76 5.61 6.00
N ASN A 111 -22.99 5.00 6.88
CA ASN A 111 -21.54 5.21 6.98
C ASN A 111 -20.79 4.04 6.35
N LEU A 112 -19.95 4.35 5.37
CA LEU A 112 -18.99 3.44 4.78
C LEU A 112 -17.62 3.64 5.43
N THR A 113 -17.04 2.57 5.94
CA THR A 113 -15.74 2.59 6.60
C THR A 113 -14.73 1.75 5.81
N ALA A 114 -13.60 2.35 5.48
CA ALA A 114 -12.39 1.69 4.99
C ALA A 114 -11.40 1.56 6.15
N LYS A 115 -10.89 0.35 6.40
CA LYS A 115 -9.99 0.05 7.51
C LYS A 115 -8.78 -0.75 7.03
N SER A 116 -7.59 -0.45 7.54
CA SER A 116 -6.40 -1.25 7.25
C SER A 116 -6.50 -2.63 7.90
N ARG A 117 -6.15 -3.67 7.13
CA ARG A 117 -6.03 -5.05 7.63
C ARG A 117 -4.80 -5.22 8.51
N THR A 118 -3.72 -4.51 8.18
CA THR A 118 -2.40 -4.62 8.84
C THR A 118 -2.31 -3.77 10.09
N ASP A 119 -2.96 -2.60 10.10
CA ASP A 119 -3.04 -1.72 11.26
C ASP A 119 -4.49 -1.31 11.53
N LYS A 120 -5.11 -1.95 12.52
CA LYS A 120 -6.53 -1.73 12.88
C LYS A 120 -6.82 -0.33 13.43
N SER A 121 -5.81 0.44 13.81
CA SER A 121 -5.97 1.82 14.25
C SER A 121 -6.17 2.79 13.07
N VAL A 122 -5.76 2.38 11.87
CA VAL A 122 -5.87 3.18 10.65
C VAL A 122 -7.19 2.89 9.95
N SER A 123 -8.09 3.87 9.96
CA SER A 123 -9.40 3.78 9.30
C SER A 123 -9.88 5.15 8.86
N SER A 124 -10.80 5.16 7.90
CA SER A 124 -11.49 6.36 7.43
C SER A 124 -12.96 6.02 7.19
N THR A 125 -13.84 6.96 7.46
CA THR A 125 -15.29 6.80 7.29
C THR A 125 -15.85 7.96 6.48
N CYS A 126 -16.77 7.65 5.55
CA CYS A 126 -17.55 8.64 4.83
C CYS A 126 -19.03 8.27 4.88
N GLN A 127 -19.91 9.26 4.63
CA GLN A 127 -21.33 9.03 4.52
C GLN A 127 -21.72 8.73 3.07
N ILE A 128 -22.52 7.70 2.87
CA ILE A 128 -23.14 7.36 1.59
C ILE A 128 -24.61 7.80 1.65
N GLN A 129 -25.07 8.48 0.60
CA GLN A 129 -26.43 8.98 0.49
C GLN A 129 -27.02 8.65 -0.87
N THR A 130 -28.29 8.26 -0.91
CA THR A 130 -29.07 8.15 -2.15
C THR A 130 -30.22 9.15 -2.13
N ARG A 131 -30.64 9.57 -3.34
CA ARG A 131 -31.83 10.45 -3.48
C ARG A 131 -33.08 9.75 -3.00
N SER A 132 -34.08 10.53 -2.57
CA SER A 132 -35.42 9.98 -2.43
C SER A 132 -35.95 9.56 -3.81
N LYS A 133 -36.90 8.64 -3.83
CA LYS A 133 -37.54 8.21 -5.10
C LYS A 133 -38.14 9.39 -5.86
N GLN A 134 -38.71 10.36 -5.13
CA GLN A 134 -39.30 11.56 -5.72
C GLN A 134 -38.24 12.48 -6.32
N ASP A 135 -37.11 12.70 -5.63
CA ASP A 135 -36.04 13.55 -6.12
C ASP A 135 -35.31 12.92 -7.32
N ASP A 136 -35.20 11.59 -7.33
CA ASP A 136 -34.60 10.86 -8.47
C ASP A 136 -35.46 10.98 -9.72
N LEU A 137 -36.79 10.90 -9.61
CA LEU A 137 -37.72 11.16 -10.71
C LEU A 137 -37.60 12.58 -11.22
N LEU A 138 -37.59 13.59 -10.33
CA LEU A 138 -37.44 14.99 -10.70
C LEU A 138 -36.09 15.26 -11.38
N TYR A 139 -35.03 14.67 -10.91
CA TYR A 139 -33.69 14.76 -11.51
C TYR A 139 -33.66 14.16 -12.92
N SER A 140 -34.28 13.00 -13.08
CA SER A 140 -34.40 12.33 -14.40
C SER A 140 -35.17 13.15 -15.40
N VAL A 141 -36.31 13.75 -14.99
CA VAL A 141 -37.11 14.63 -15.87
C VAL A 141 -36.34 15.90 -16.28
N ARG A 142 -35.59 16.52 -15.35
CA ARG A 142 -34.77 17.71 -15.66
C ARG A 142 -33.68 17.40 -16.67
N ASN A 143 -33.01 16.25 -16.51
CA ASN A 143 -31.95 15.84 -17.44
C ASN A 143 -32.50 15.54 -18.85
N LEU A 144 -33.69 14.95 -18.95
CA LEU A 144 -34.36 14.73 -20.24
C LEU A 144 -34.72 16.04 -20.95
N ASN A 145 -35.01 17.10 -20.18
CA ASN A 145 -35.36 18.42 -20.72
C ASN A 145 -34.14 19.33 -20.96
N GLY A 146 -32.89 18.82 -20.84
CA GLY A 146 -31.66 19.56 -21.08
C GLY A 146 -31.37 20.68 -20.07
N GLN A 147 -32.06 20.73 -18.95
CA GLN A 147 -31.79 21.67 -17.85
C GLN A 147 -30.82 21.05 -16.85
N SER A 148 -29.53 21.36 -17.01
CA SER A 148 -28.53 21.05 -16.00
C SER A 148 -28.86 21.78 -14.70
N PRO A 149 -28.79 21.10 -13.53
CA PRO A 149 -29.09 21.73 -12.23
C PRO A 149 -28.08 22.78 -11.76
N ASP A 150 -27.02 23.03 -12.53
CA ASP A 150 -25.88 23.82 -12.09
C ASP A 150 -25.84 25.27 -12.64
N SER A 151 -26.91 25.75 -13.30
CA SER A 151 -26.95 27.11 -13.86
C SER A 151 -27.59 28.17 -12.97
N SER A 152 -27.89 27.88 -11.69
CA SER A 152 -28.59 28.82 -10.80
C SER A 152 -27.79 29.33 -9.58
N LYS A 153 -26.45 29.34 -9.68
CA LYS A 153 -25.60 30.01 -8.69
C LYS A 153 -24.51 30.86 -9.35
N GLU A 154 -24.93 31.84 -10.14
CA GLU A 154 -24.15 33.06 -10.43
C GLU A 154 -25.15 34.20 -10.61
N ASN A 155 -25.39 34.89 -9.52
CA ASN A 155 -25.75 36.31 -9.42
C ASN A 155 -25.45 36.80 -8.01
#